data_9bcd1696d019c323943d19e2eb64f3d4
#
_entry.id   9bcd1696d019c323943d19e2eb64f3d4
#
_cell.length_a   1.000
_cell.length_b   1.000
_cell.length_c   1.000
_cell.angle_alpha   90.00
_cell.angle_beta   90.00
_cell.angle_gamma   90.00
#
_symmetry.space_group_name_H-M   'P 1'
#
loop_
_entity.id
_entity.type
_entity.pdbx_description
1 polymer ?
#
loop_
_entity_poly.entity_id
_entity_poly.type
_entity_poly.pdbx_seq_one_letter_code
_entity_poly.pdbx_strand_id
1 'polypeptide(L)'
;MITDLVRIQQLGEKKLGENERFRRHMKTHDFPERRFRRVAEEIEEKIDCRACANCCKVAETDITERDVLRLAKSMRIKPQEFIERYTTMSVQEEGETILRRTEHGCIFLDGNDCTIYDERPDTCRDFPHLVRGKGSIQSRMWQMIDRATYCPIVYNALEEYKDIVGFKRGIKG
;
A
#
# COMPACT_ATOMS: atom_id res chain seq x y z
N MET A 1 3.72 -11.74 -14.56
CA MET A 1 3.51 -11.24 -13.20
C MET A 1 4.72 -11.58 -12.34
N ILE A 2 5.25 -10.63 -11.58
CA ILE A 2 6.43 -10.78 -10.71
C ILE A 2 5.95 -10.76 -9.25
N THR A 3 6.39 -11.75 -8.46
CA THR A 3 6.02 -11.88 -7.04
C THR A 3 7.23 -11.97 -6.10
N ASP A 4 8.42 -12.17 -6.65
CA ASP A 4 9.68 -12.15 -5.89
C ASP A 4 9.93 -10.73 -5.33
N LEU A 5 10.00 -10.60 -4.01
CA LEU A 5 10.06 -9.30 -3.32
C LEU A 5 11.36 -8.55 -3.56
N VAL A 6 12.49 -9.26 -3.66
CA VAL A 6 13.79 -8.64 -3.94
C VAL A 6 13.77 -8.05 -5.36
N ARG A 7 13.23 -8.79 -6.30
CA ARG A 7 13.09 -8.34 -7.68
C ARG A 7 12.10 -7.19 -7.81
N ILE A 8 10.99 -7.21 -7.05
CA ILE A 8 10.03 -6.10 -6.99
C ILE A 8 10.72 -4.83 -6.51
N GLN A 9 11.49 -4.91 -5.42
CA GLN A 9 12.21 -3.76 -4.90
C GLN A 9 13.18 -3.20 -5.94
N GLN A 10 14.06 -4.01 -6.48
CA GLN A 10 15.05 -3.59 -7.47
C GLN A 10 14.41 -2.94 -8.72
N LEU A 11 13.34 -3.54 -9.23
CA LEU A 11 12.65 -3.03 -10.41
C LEU A 11 11.81 -1.80 -10.08
N GLY A 12 11.15 -1.76 -8.93
CA GLY A 12 10.35 -0.63 -8.47
C GLY A 12 11.21 0.61 -8.30
N GLU A 13 12.35 0.49 -7.60
CA GLU A 13 13.32 1.59 -7.42
C GLU A 13 13.85 2.10 -8.76
N LYS A 14 14.23 1.19 -9.66
CA LYS A 14 14.69 1.54 -11.02
C LYS A 14 13.64 2.29 -11.84
N LYS A 15 12.36 2.06 -11.55
CA LYS A 15 11.23 2.64 -12.29
C LYS A 15 10.59 3.85 -11.62
N LEU A 16 11.11 4.36 -10.51
CA LEU A 16 10.56 5.53 -9.83
C LEU A 16 10.34 6.71 -10.79
N GLY A 17 11.35 7.09 -11.56
CA GLY A 17 11.24 8.18 -12.53
C GLY A 17 10.28 7.87 -13.69
N GLU A 18 10.18 6.61 -14.13
CA GLU A 18 9.20 6.18 -15.12
C GLU A 18 7.76 6.27 -14.57
N ASN A 19 7.55 5.79 -13.34
CA ASN A 19 6.26 5.84 -12.67
C ASN A 19 5.79 7.29 -12.44
N GLU A 20 6.71 8.19 -12.10
CA GLU A 20 6.42 9.62 -11.96
C GLU A 20 6.01 10.25 -13.30
N ARG A 21 6.69 9.90 -14.41
CA ARG A 21 6.26 10.32 -15.76
C ARG A 21 4.90 9.75 -16.12
N PHE A 22 4.64 8.49 -15.76
CA PHE A 22 3.34 7.85 -15.99
C PHE A 22 2.23 8.54 -15.19
N ARG A 23 2.46 8.90 -13.93
CA ARG A 23 1.52 9.69 -13.12
C ARG A 23 1.17 11.03 -13.78
N ARG A 24 2.16 11.73 -14.32
CA ARG A 24 1.94 12.99 -15.06
C ARG A 24 1.18 12.75 -16.37
N HIS A 25 1.50 11.68 -17.09
CA HIS A 25 0.79 11.29 -18.31
C HIS A 25 -0.70 11.06 -18.05
N MET A 26 -1.04 10.37 -16.98
CA MET A 26 -2.44 10.12 -16.61
C MET A 26 -3.22 11.40 -16.25
N LYS A 27 -2.55 12.46 -15.78
CA LYS A 27 -3.20 13.75 -15.52
C LYS A 27 -3.55 14.54 -16.78
N THR A 28 -2.84 14.30 -17.86
CA THR A 28 -2.96 15.07 -19.12
C THR A 28 -3.68 14.29 -20.23
N HIS A 29 -3.98 13.03 -20.01
CA HIS A 29 -4.67 12.16 -20.96
C HIS A 29 -5.92 11.57 -20.31
N ASP A 30 -6.84 11.09 -21.11
CA ASP A 30 -8.03 10.40 -20.62
C ASP A 30 -7.60 9.13 -19.85
N PHE A 31 -7.99 9.10 -18.56
CA PHE A 31 -7.64 8.03 -17.65
C PHE A 31 -8.91 7.29 -17.21
N PRO A 32 -9.29 6.20 -17.88
CA PRO A 32 -10.45 5.43 -17.49
C PRO A 32 -10.16 4.60 -16.21
N GLU A 33 -10.41 5.19 -15.05
CA GLU A 33 -10.20 4.55 -13.73
C GLU A 33 -10.81 3.14 -13.66
N ARG A 34 -11.98 2.95 -14.28
CA ARG A 34 -12.65 1.64 -14.30
C ARG A 34 -11.78 0.56 -14.93
N ARG A 35 -11.02 0.90 -15.97
CA ARG A 35 -10.12 -0.04 -16.65
C ARG A 35 -8.93 -0.40 -15.77
N PHE A 36 -8.33 0.59 -15.11
CA PHE A 36 -7.23 0.34 -14.18
C PHE A 36 -7.68 -0.49 -12.98
N ARG A 37 -8.86 -0.17 -12.41
CA ARG A 37 -9.44 -0.92 -11.29
C ARG A 37 -9.61 -2.40 -11.65
N ARG A 38 -10.12 -2.71 -12.84
CA ARG A 38 -10.27 -4.08 -13.32
C ARG A 38 -8.92 -4.83 -13.39
N VAL A 39 -7.89 -4.18 -13.93
CA VAL A 39 -6.53 -4.76 -13.95
C VAL A 39 -6.03 -5.04 -12.54
N ALA A 40 -6.23 -4.09 -11.62
CA ALA A 40 -5.82 -4.24 -10.24
C ALA A 40 -6.58 -5.38 -9.52
N GLU A 41 -7.89 -5.51 -9.73
CA GLU A 41 -8.72 -6.61 -9.21
C GLU A 41 -8.20 -7.97 -9.69
N GLU A 42 -7.96 -8.12 -10.99
CA GLU A 42 -7.46 -9.36 -11.59
C GLU A 42 -6.07 -9.76 -11.06
N ILE A 43 -5.25 -8.79 -10.63
CA ILE A 43 -3.94 -9.03 -10.03
C ILE A 43 -4.08 -9.34 -8.53
N GLU A 44 -4.94 -8.62 -7.81
CA GLU A 44 -5.22 -8.89 -6.38
C GLU A 44 -5.70 -10.33 -6.16
N GLU A 45 -6.56 -10.85 -7.05
CA GLU A 45 -7.05 -12.23 -6.98
C GLU A 45 -5.95 -13.30 -7.10
N LYS A 46 -4.82 -12.95 -7.72
CA LYS A 46 -3.71 -13.88 -7.98
C LYS A 46 -2.60 -13.81 -6.93
N ILE A 47 -2.64 -12.85 -6.02
CA ILE A 47 -1.58 -12.60 -5.02
C ILE A 47 -2.18 -12.66 -3.62
N ASP A 48 -1.79 -13.67 -2.86
CA ASP A 48 -2.18 -13.78 -1.46
C ASP A 48 -1.38 -12.79 -0.59
N CYS A 49 -2.06 -11.72 -0.17
CA CYS A 49 -1.48 -10.70 0.69
C CYS A 49 -1.05 -11.24 2.07
N ARG A 50 -1.74 -12.28 2.60
CA ARG A 50 -1.38 -12.88 3.89
C ARG A 50 -0.08 -13.66 3.78
N ALA A 51 0.07 -14.44 2.71
CA ALA A 51 1.32 -15.14 2.45
C ALA A 51 2.49 -14.16 2.19
N CYS A 52 2.23 -13.02 1.56
CA CYS A 52 3.23 -12.00 1.25
C CYS A 52 3.66 -11.20 2.48
N ALA A 53 2.72 -10.59 3.21
CA ALA A 53 2.89 -9.72 4.39
C ALA A 53 3.95 -8.60 4.26
N ASN A 54 4.44 -8.29 3.04
CA ASN A 54 5.57 -7.37 2.87
C ASN A 54 5.22 -5.93 3.29
N CYS A 55 4.00 -5.46 3.03
CA CYS A 55 3.56 -4.14 3.50
C CYS A 55 3.62 -4.03 5.04
N CYS A 56 3.27 -5.10 5.76
CA CYS A 56 3.38 -5.14 7.22
C CYS A 56 4.83 -5.07 7.70
N LYS A 57 5.79 -5.54 6.88
CA LYS A 57 7.23 -5.53 7.18
C LYS A 57 7.89 -4.19 6.88
N VAL A 58 7.40 -3.42 5.90
CA VAL A 58 8.13 -2.23 5.41
C VAL A 58 7.37 -0.91 5.53
N ALA A 59 6.02 -0.92 5.45
CA ALA A 59 5.24 0.30 5.43
C ALA A 59 4.84 0.78 6.82
N GLU A 60 4.71 2.09 7.00
CA GLU A 60 4.00 2.68 8.12
C GLU A 60 2.50 2.48 7.95
N THR A 61 1.78 2.35 9.05
CA THR A 61 0.33 2.12 9.07
C THR A 61 -0.35 3.24 9.84
N ASP A 62 -0.97 4.16 9.12
CA ASP A 62 -1.74 5.24 9.71
C ASP A 62 -2.94 4.68 10.46
N ILE A 63 -3.21 5.26 11.62
CA ILE A 63 -4.31 4.84 12.46
C ILE A 63 -5.20 6.03 12.83
N THR A 64 -6.49 5.89 12.57
CA THR A 64 -7.47 6.90 12.91
C THR A 64 -7.98 6.71 14.35
N GLU A 65 -8.53 7.77 14.96
CA GLU A 65 -9.22 7.67 16.24
C GLU A 65 -10.29 6.57 16.25
N ARG A 66 -11.01 6.42 15.14
CA ARG A 66 -12.01 5.36 14.97
C ARG A 66 -11.40 3.96 15.02
N ASP A 67 -10.23 3.79 14.43
CA ASP A 67 -9.50 2.51 14.50
C ASP A 67 -9.02 2.25 15.94
N VAL A 68 -8.50 3.27 16.62
CA VAL A 68 -8.08 3.16 18.02
C VAL A 68 -9.24 2.67 18.90
N LEU A 69 -10.42 3.29 18.78
CA LEU A 69 -11.60 2.90 19.57
C LEU A 69 -12.02 1.45 19.28
N ARG A 70 -12.00 1.04 18.01
CA ARG A 70 -12.38 -0.31 17.59
C ARG A 70 -11.38 -1.36 18.06
N LEU A 71 -10.10 -1.11 17.89
CA LEU A 71 -9.02 -2.01 18.31
C LEU A 71 -8.93 -2.13 19.83
N ALA A 72 -9.01 -1.03 20.57
CA ALA A 72 -9.02 -1.04 22.04
C ALA A 72 -10.19 -1.87 22.58
N LYS A 73 -11.39 -1.71 21.97
CA LYS A 73 -12.57 -2.52 22.33
C LYS A 73 -12.36 -4.01 22.07
N SER A 74 -11.82 -4.37 20.91
CA SER A 74 -11.52 -5.75 20.55
C SER A 74 -10.52 -6.39 21.50
N MET A 75 -9.48 -5.64 21.87
CA MET A 75 -8.44 -6.08 22.82
C MET A 75 -8.84 -5.97 24.30
N ARG A 76 -10.05 -5.46 24.60
CA ARG A 76 -10.58 -5.25 25.96
C ARG A 76 -9.70 -4.37 26.83
N ILE A 77 -9.11 -3.33 26.26
CA ILE A 77 -8.30 -2.32 26.94
C ILE A 77 -8.89 -0.92 26.74
N LYS A 78 -8.43 0.07 27.50
CA LYS A 78 -8.85 1.46 27.32
C LYS A 78 -8.20 2.05 26.05
N PRO A 79 -8.88 2.97 25.33
CA PRO A 79 -8.29 3.64 24.17
C PRO A 79 -6.96 4.33 24.48
N GLN A 80 -6.83 4.97 25.64
CA GLN A 80 -5.60 5.61 26.08
C GLN A 80 -4.44 4.59 26.22
N GLU A 81 -4.73 3.44 26.82
CA GLU A 81 -3.76 2.34 26.94
C GLU A 81 -3.35 1.80 25.59
N PHE A 82 -4.29 1.71 24.63
CA PHE A 82 -3.97 1.31 23.26
C PHE A 82 -3.00 2.29 22.60
N ILE A 83 -3.27 3.61 22.71
CA ILE A 83 -2.40 4.66 22.17
C ILE A 83 -0.99 4.53 22.75
N GLU A 84 -0.87 4.44 24.06
CA GLU A 84 0.43 4.38 24.77
C GLU A 84 1.25 3.12 24.38
N ARG A 85 0.59 1.98 24.18
CA ARG A 85 1.27 0.70 23.95
C ARG A 85 1.54 0.41 22.47
N TYR A 86 0.63 0.78 21.60
CA TYR A 86 0.61 0.28 20.21
C TYR A 86 0.76 1.36 19.14
N THR A 87 0.81 2.64 19.52
CA THR A 87 0.99 3.73 18.55
C THR A 87 2.21 4.57 18.81
N THR A 88 2.64 5.31 17.80
CA THR A 88 3.69 6.33 17.84
C THR A 88 3.41 7.39 16.79
N MET A 89 4.13 8.51 16.86
CA MET A 89 4.09 9.51 15.79
C MET A 89 4.88 9.03 14.59
N SER A 90 4.38 9.32 13.40
CA SER A 90 5.10 9.08 12.14
C SER A 90 6.39 9.90 12.09
N VAL A 91 7.45 9.30 11.54
CA VAL A 91 8.70 10.00 11.23
C VAL A 91 8.64 10.58 9.81
N GLN A 92 7.77 10.02 8.95
CA GLN A 92 7.64 10.40 7.55
C GLN A 92 6.64 11.54 7.34
N GLU A 93 5.53 11.54 8.10
CA GLU A 93 4.47 12.53 7.99
C GLU A 93 4.20 13.19 9.34
N GLU A 94 4.57 14.46 9.46
CA GLU A 94 4.45 15.22 10.72
C GLU A 94 2.98 15.31 11.17
N GLY A 95 2.73 14.97 12.42
CA GLY A 95 1.40 15.02 13.04
C GLY A 95 0.56 13.75 12.84
N GLU A 96 1.00 12.78 12.06
CA GLU A 96 0.27 11.53 11.88
C GLU A 96 0.62 10.49 12.95
N THR A 97 -0.40 9.81 13.44
CA THR A 97 -0.26 8.68 14.37
C THR A 97 -0.25 7.37 13.59
N ILE A 98 0.74 6.55 13.85
CA ILE A 98 0.92 5.24 13.21
C ILE A 98 0.95 4.12 14.25
N LEU A 99 0.70 2.88 13.80
CA LEU A 99 1.01 1.70 14.61
C LEU A 99 2.52 1.59 14.84
N ARG A 100 2.91 1.23 16.07
CA ARG A 100 4.32 0.97 16.39
C ARG A 100 4.88 -0.12 15.50
N ARG A 101 6.17 -0.02 15.28
CA ARG A 101 6.95 -0.99 14.55
C ARG A 101 8.02 -1.59 15.43
N THR A 102 8.34 -2.84 15.18
CA THR A 102 9.49 -3.57 15.71
C THR A 102 10.56 -3.68 14.61
N GLU A 103 11.66 -4.30 14.92
CA GLU A 103 12.69 -4.68 13.91
C GLU A 103 12.15 -5.62 12.82
N HIS A 104 11.06 -6.33 13.11
CA HIS A 104 10.43 -7.27 12.16
C HIS A 104 9.24 -6.65 11.38
N GLY A 105 8.85 -5.42 11.68
CA GLY A 105 7.74 -4.75 11.03
C GLY A 105 6.68 -4.23 12.00
N CYS A 106 5.41 -4.26 11.57
CA CYS A 106 4.28 -3.84 12.40
C CYS A 106 4.22 -4.63 13.71
N ILE A 107 3.90 -3.96 14.82
CA ILE A 107 3.82 -4.58 16.16
C ILE A 107 2.82 -5.75 16.24
N PHE A 108 1.85 -5.81 15.34
CA PHE A 108 0.86 -6.90 15.26
C PHE A 108 1.24 -7.99 14.23
N LEU A 109 2.45 -7.94 13.67
CA LEU A 109 2.93 -8.96 12.76
C LEU A 109 3.63 -10.08 13.54
N ASP A 110 3.17 -11.31 13.36
CA ASP A 110 3.79 -12.53 13.85
C ASP A 110 4.13 -13.44 12.66
N GLY A 111 5.41 -13.54 12.32
CA GLY A 111 5.83 -14.16 11.06
C GLY A 111 5.28 -13.43 9.84
N ASN A 112 4.29 -14.00 9.18
CA ASN A 112 3.53 -13.38 8.09
C ASN A 112 2.06 -13.13 8.47
N ASP A 113 1.63 -13.52 9.66
CA ASP A 113 0.26 -13.38 10.11
C ASP A 113 0.03 -12.10 10.91
N CYS A 114 -1.10 -11.45 10.68
CA CYS A 114 -1.53 -10.31 11.47
C CYS A 114 -2.38 -10.78 12.65
N THR A 115 -1.93 -10.54 13.88
CA THR A 115 -2.65 -10.97 15.11
C THR A 115 -3.99 -10.27 15.32
N ILE A 116 -4.24 -9.16 14.59
CA ILE A 116 -5.50 -8.40 14.62
C ILE A 116 -6.16 -8.38 13.23
N TYR A 117 -5.99 -9.43 12.42
CA TYR A 117 -6.37 -9.42 10.99
C TYR A 117 -7.83 -9.00 10.75
N ASP A 118 -8.77 -9.51 11.52
CA ASP A 118 -10.19 -9.21 11.35
C ASP A 118 -10.54 -7.78 11.77
N GLU A 119 -9.79 -7.23 12.73
CA GLU A 119 -9.95 -5.89 13.28
C GLU A 119 -8.90 -4.88 12.76
N ARG A 120 -8.12 -5.25 11.76
CA ARG A 120 -7.04 -4.39 11.24
C ARG A 120 -7.55 -3.00 10.83
N PRO A 121 -6.71 -1.95 10.95
CA PRO A 121 -7.06 -0.59 10.55
C PRO A 121 -7.63 -0.50 9.14
N ASP A 122 -8.45 0.51 8.88
CA ASP A 122 -9.07 0.70 7.57
C ASP A 122 -8.00 0.84 6.47
N THR A 123 -6.88 1.52 6.76
CA THR A 123 -5.75 1.62 5.83
C THR A 123 -5.17 0.26 5.44
N CYS A 124 -5.08 -0.70 6.39
CA CYS A 124 -4.65 -2.07 6.09
C CYS A 124 -5.68 -2.87 5.29
N ARG A 125 -6.97 -2.61 5.57
CA ARG A 125 -8.08 -3.26 4.86
C ARG A 125 -8.16 -2.86 3.40
N ASP A 126 -7.91 -1.60 3.14
CA ASP A 126 -7.97 -1.01 1.80
C ASP A 126 -6.67 -1.20 1.01
N PHE A 127 -5.57 -1.58 1.68
CA PHE A 127 -4.29 -1.80 1.01
C PHE A 127 -4.41 -2.85 -0.10
N PRO A 128 -3.80 -2.64 -1.28
CA PRO A 128 -2.84 -1.60 -1.65
C PRO A 128 -3.45 -0.28 -2.15
N HIS A 129 -4.73 -0.05 -1.95
CA HIS A 129 -5.51 1.14 -2.32
C HIS A 129 -5.66 1.36 -3.83
N LEU A 130 -5.55 0.31 -4.62
CA LEU A 130 -5.81 0.35 -6.06
C LEU A 130 -7.31 0.18 -6.37
N VAL A 131 -7.94 -0.79 -5.71
CA VAL A 131 -9.37 -1.10 -5.88
C VAL A 131 -10.21 -0.35 -4.85
N ARG A 132 -9.76 -0.35 -3.61
CA ARG A 132 -10.39 0.28 -2.45
C ARG A 132 -9.68 1.56 -2.04
N GLY A 133 -10.30 2.35 -1.18
CA GLY A 133 -9.75 3.57 -0.61
C GLY A 133 -10.50 4.84 -1.01
N LYS A 134 -10.27 5.92 -0.27
CA LYS A 134 -10.95 7.21 -0.45
C LYS A 134 -10.43 7.97 -1.68
N GLY A 135 -11.30 8.70 -2.34
CA GLY A 135 -10.97 9.54 -3.51
C GLY A 135 -10.73 8.74 -4.80
N SER A 136 -10.29 9.42 -5.84
CA SER A 136 -9.98 8.80 -7.14
C SER A 136 -8.64 8.07 -7.13
N ILE A 137 -8.46 7.08 -7.99
CA ILE A 137 -7.16 6.43 -8.18
C ILE A 137 -6.11 7.47 -8.60
N GLN A 138 -6.48 8.39 -9.48
CA GLN A 138 -5.60 9.45 -9.94
C GLN A 138 -5.07 10.33 -8.80
N SER A 139 -5.92 10.65 -7.81
CA SER A 139 -5.52 11.43 -6.63
C SER A 139 -4.53 10.69 -5.72
N ARG A 140 -4.60 9.36 -5.69
CA ARG A 140 -3.73 8.48 -4.88
C ARG A 140 -2.49 7.98 -5.62
N MET A 141 -2.35 8.30 -6.90
CA MET A 141 -1.29 7.73 -7.75
C MET A 141 0.14 8.05 -7.27
N TRP A 142 0.34 9.14 -6.55
CA TRP A 142 1.62 9.46 -5.95
C TRP A 142 2.08 8.40 -4.94
N GLN A 143 1.16 7.85 -4.14
CA GLN A 143 1.43 6.75 -3.21
C GLN A 143 1.76 5.44 -3.94
N MET A 144 1.20 5.23 -5.15
CA MET A 144 1.44 4.02 -5.92
C MET A 144 2.88 3.94 -6.43
N ILE A 145 3.54 5.08 -6.62
CA ILE A 145 4.94 5.13 -7.06
C ILE A 145 5.84 4.49 -6.01
N ASP A 146 5.67 4.89 -4.75
CA ASP A 146 6.40 4.32 -3.62
C ASP A 146 6.00 2.85 -3.41
N ARG A 147 4.71 2.56 -3.34
CA ARG A 147 4.20 1.20 -3.12
C ARG A 147 4.64 0.19 -4.18
N ALA A 148 4.92 0.64 -5.40
CA ALA A 148 5.46 -0.24 -6.45
C ALA A 148 6.87 -0.76 -6.14
N THR A 149 7.58 -0.20 -5.16
CA THR A 149 8.89 -0.67 -4.73
C THR A 149 8.81 -1.86 -3.78
N TYR A 150 7.66 -2.09 -3.14
CA TYR A 150 7.51 -3.17 -2.16
C TYR A 150 6.23 -4.01 -2.30
N CYS A 151 5.25 -3.57 -3.09
CA CYS A 151 3.99 -4.30 -3.28
C CYS A 151 3.91 -4.93 -4.67
N PRO A 152 3.92 -6.27 -4.77
CA PRO A 152 3.80 -6.96 -6.06
C PRO A 152 2.53 -6.61 -6.83
N ILE A 153 1.41 -6.40 -6.12
CA ILE A 153 0.13 -6.02 -6.74
C ILE A 153 0.28 -4.66 -7.42
N VAL A 154 0.79 -3.65 -6.71
CA VAL A 154 0.96 -2.31 -7.25
C VAL A 154 1.94 -2.30 -8.43
N TYR A 155 3.07 -2.98 -8.26
CA TYR A 155 4.08 -3.06 -9.32
C TYR A 155 3.49 -3.64 -10.62
N ASN A 156 2.89 -4.82 -10.54
CA ASN A 156 2.34 -5.50 -11.71
C ASN A 156 1.17 -4.70 -12.33
N ALA A 157 0.29 -4.12 -11.49
CA ALA A 157 -0.84 -3.33 -11.98
C ALA A 157 -0.38 -2.08 -12.75
N LEU A 158 0.64 -1.38 -12.28
CA LEU A 158 1.21 -0.24 -12.99
C LEU A 158 1.84 -0.67 -14.32
N GLU A 159 2.62 -1.75 -14.32
CA GLU A 159 3.28 -2.23 -15.53
C GLU A 159 2.27 -2.67 -16.60
N GLU A 160 1.28 -3.46 -16.21
CA GLU A 160 0.23 -3.93 -17.12
C GLU A 160 -0.60 -2.76 -17.66
N TYR A 161 -0.93 -1.81 -16.80
CA TYR A 161 -1.74 -0.67 -17.24
C TYR A 161 -0.98 0.27 -18.19
N LYS A 162 0.34 0.48 -17.99
CA LYS A 162 1.19 1.21 -18.93
C LYS A 162 1.13 0.59 -20.33
N ASP A 163 1.15 -0.74 -20.43
CA ASP A 163 1.06 -1.44 -21.71
C ASP A 163 -0.33 -1.26 -22.35
N ILE A 164 -1.38 -1.39 -21.55
CA ILE A 164 -2.77 -1.23 -22.01
C ILE A 164 -3.04 0.16 -22.62
N VAL A 165 -2.48 1.22 -22.02
CA VAL A 165 -2.68 2.59 -22.51
C VAL A 165 -1.61 3.06 -23.49
N GLY A 166 -0.70 2.17 -23.89
CA GLY A 166 0.37 2.48 -24.83
C GLY A 166 1.36 3.53 -24.32
N PHE A 167 1.60 3.57 -23.01
CA PHE A 167 2.54 4.53 -22.43
C PHE A 167 3.96 4.27 -22.92
N LYS A 168 4.56 5.28 -23.55
CA LYS A 168 5.95 5.20 -24.02
C LYS A 168 6.91 5.27 -22.84
N ARG A 169 7.53 4.16 -22.49
CA ARG A 169 8.47 4.02 -21.37
C ARG A 169 9.80 4.77 -21.56
N GLY A 170 9.94 5.64 -22.53
CA GLY A 170 11.17 6.39 -22.80
C GLY A 170 12.38 5.48 -23.06
N ILE A 171 13.11 5.72 -24.12
CA ILE A 171 14.40 5.07 -24.39
C ILE A 171 15.33 5.50 -23.24
N LYS A 172 16.02 4.54 -22.62
CA LYS A 172 17.12 4.84 -21.72
C LYS A 172 18.14 5.65 -22.47
N GLY A 173 18.35 6.92 -22.13
CA GLY A 173 19.56 7.62 -22.45
C GLY A 173 20.69 7.05 -21.60
#